data_d917bed2e67e79812dac53d3b62c9ce5
#
_entry.id   d917bed2e67e79812dac53d3b62c9ce5
#
_cell.length_a   1.000
_cell.length_b   1.000
_cell.length_c   1.000
_cell.angle_alpha   90.00
_cell.angle_beta   90.00
_cell.angle_gamma   90.00
#
_symmetry.space_group_name_H-M   'P 1'
#
loop_
_entity.id
_entity.type
_entity.pdbx_description
1 polymer ?
#
loop_
_entity_poly.entity_id
_entity_poly.type
_entity_poly.pdbx_seq_one_letter_code
_entity_poly.pdbx_strand_id
1 'polypeptide(L)' 'MATSDEDSLFGRPPKPAAVHEIGQPLDLLSAAELAVRIDSLNQEILRLEAAIRQREATKAAASAFFKS' A
#
# COMPACT_ATOMS: atom_id res chain seq x y z
N MET A 1 -28.06 12.46 4.05
CA MET A 1 -27.40 12.52 3.74
C MET A 1 -27.04 12.40 3.51
N ALA A 2 -27.22 12.11 3.71
CA ALA A 2 -26.49 12.07 3.43
C ALA A 2 -26.15 11.66 3.31
N THR A 3 -26.40 11.41 3.43
CA THR A 3 -25.82 11.13 3.06
C THR A 3 -25.64 10.43 2.63
N SER A 4 -25.88 10.06 2.70
CA SER A 4 -25.41 9.60 2.22
C SER A 4 -25.39 9.18 1.39
N ASP A 5 -25.55 9.08 1.02
CA ASP A 5 -25.17 8.94 0.25
C ASP A 5 -25.02 9.31 -0.36
N GLU A 6 -25.06 9.82 -0.20
CA GLU A 6 -24.49 10.31 -0.55
C GLU A 6 -23.92 10.31 -0.29
N ASP A 7 -24.09 10.06 0.17
CA ASP A 7 -23.19 10.03 0.37
C ASP A 7 -22.81 9.39 0.22
N SER A 8 -23.50 8.81 0.30
CA SER A 8 -22.68 8.19 0.04
C SER A 8 -22.36 8.28 -1.10
N LEU A 9 -22.87 8.68 -1.71
CA LEU A 9 -22.37 8.93 -2.65
C LEU A 9 -21.68 9.84 -2.58
N PHE A 10 -21.87 10.64 -1.90
CA PHE A 10 -21.02 11.41 -1.67
C PHE A 10 -20.57 11.28 -0.47
N GLY A 11 -20.98 10.89 0.46
CA GLY A 11 -20.37 10.77 1.65
C GLY A 11 -19.42 9.68 1.71
N ARG A 12 -19.35 8.85 0.80
CA ARG A 12 -18.44 7.79 0.85
C ARG A 12 -17.13 8.21 0.33
N PRO A 13 -16.07 8.01 1.03
CA PRO A 13 -14.77 8.33 0.49
C PRO A 13 -14.57 7.53 -0.75
N PRO A 14 -13.87 8.10 -1.69
CA PRO A 14 -13.55 7.37 -2.87
C PRO A 14 -12.80 6.14 -2.53
N LYS A 15 -13.18 5.06 -3.10
CA LYS A 15 -12.45 3.91 -2.95
C LYS A 15 -11.11 4.10 -3.48
N PRO A 16 -10.11 3.67 -2.80
CA PRO A 16 -8.78 3.71 -3.37
C PRO A 16 -8.84 2.90 -4.61
N ALA A 17 -8.71 3.57 -5.69
CA ALA A 17 -8.86 2.92 -6.94
C ALA A 17 -7.85 1.88 -7.17
N ALA A 18 -6.78 1.95 -6.46
CA ALA A 18 -5.65 1.16 -6.84
C ALA A 18 -5.28 0.10 -5.84
N VAL A 19 -6.25 -0.40 -5.15
CA VAL A 19 -5.96 -1.53 -4.29
C VAL A 19 -5.72 -2.73 -5.18
N HIS A 20 -4.51 -3.22 -5.16
CA HIS A 20 -4.14 -4.36 -5.99
C HIS A 20 -3.83 -5.54 -5.11
N GLU A 21 -4.46 -6.64 -5.42
CA GLU A 21 -4.22 -7.86 -4.70
C GLU A 21 -3.21 -8.69 -5.47
N ILE A 22 -2.15 -9.09 -4.82
CA ILE A 22 -1.11 -9.86 -5.49
C ILE A 22 -1.73 -11.12 -6.05
N GLY A 23 -1.49 -11.34 -7.34
CA GLY A 23 -1.98 -12.54 -7.99
C GLY A 23 -3.39 -12.45 -8.50
N GLN A 24 -4.04 -11.29 -8.36
CA GLN A 24 -5.41 -11.19 -8.85
C GLN A 24 -5.46 -11.32 -10.37
N PRO A 25 -6.58 -11.79 -10.92
CA PRO A 25 -6.72 -11.86 -12.38
C PRO A 25 -6.66 -10.47 -13.00
N LEU A 26 -6.06 -10.38 -14.16
CA LEU A 26 -5.86 -9.09 -14.83
C LEU A 26 -6.77 -8.89 -16.03
N ASP A 27 -7.61 -9.86 -16.31
CA ASP A 27 -8.35 -9.90 -17.57
C ASP A 27 -9.22 -8.67 -17.81
N LEU A 28 -9.74 -8.10 -16.74
CA LEU A 28 -10.68 -6.99 -16.89
C LEU A 28 -10.03 -5.64 -16.68
N LEU A 29 -8.73 -5.60 -16.56
CA LEU A 29 -8.03 -4.34 -16.30
C LEU A 29 -7.51 -3.76 -17.60
N SER A 30 -7.73 -2.47 -17.79
CA SER A 30 -7.18 -1.77 -18.93
C SER A 30 -5.68 -1.54 -18.75
N ALA A 31 -5.03 -1.16 -19.82
CA ALA A 31 -3.62 -0.82 -19.73
C ALA A 31 -3.36 0.30 -18.76
N ALA A 32 -4.24 1.29 -18.74
CA ALA A 32 -4.09 2.40 -17.79
C ALA A 32 -4.25 1.92 -16.35
N GLU A 33 -5.19 1.02 -16.13
CA GLU A 33 -5.38 0.49 -14.79
C GLU A 33 -4.19 -0.36 -14.36
N LEU A 34 -3.63 -1.12 -15.29
CA LEU A 34 -2.44 -1.89 -14.98
C LEU A 34 -1.26 -0.99 -14.63
N ALA A 35 -1.14 0.13 -15.33
CA ALA A 35 -0.07 1.08 -15.02
C ALA A 35 -0.24 1.67 -13.62
N VAL A 36 -1.47 1.96 -13.23
CA VAL A 36 -1.73 2.46 -11.88
C VAL A 36 -1.36 1.40 -10.85
N ARG A 37 -1.63 0.15 -11.13
CA ARG A 37 -1.27 -0.93 -10.24
C ARG A 37 0.24 -1.02 -10.06
N ILE A 38 0.96 -0.88 -11.16
CA ILE A 38 2.43 -0.90 -11.10
C ILE A 38 2.94 0.22 -10.21
N ASP A 39 2.38 1.40 -10.36
CA ASP A 39 2.79 2.53 -9.56
C ASP A 39 2.54 2.27 -8.07
N SER A 40 1.38 1.74 -7.75
CA SER A 40 1.04 1.41 -6.37
C SER A 40 1.99 0.36 -5.81
N LEU A 41 2.31 -0.64 -6.61
CA LEU A 41 3.21 -1.70 -6.17
C LEU A 41 4.62 -1.17 -5.96
N ASN A 42 5.06 -0.26 -6.79
CA ASN A 42 6.37 0.35 -6.61
C ASN A 42 6.43 1.14 -5.31
N GLN A 43 5.37 1.86 -4.98
CA GLN A 43 5.32 2.58 -3.72
C GLN A 43 5.32 1.62 -2.55
N GLU A 44 4.64 0.51 -2.69
CA GLU A 44 4.61 -0.49 -1.63
C GLU A 44 5.98 -1.12 -1.43
N ILE A 45 6.70 -1.36 -2.52
CA ILE A 45 8.06 -1.89 -2.42
C ILE A 45 8.93 -0.94 -1.60
N LEU A 46 8.85 0.35 -1.88
CA LEU A 46 9.63 1.33 -1.14
C LEU A 46 9.27 1.32 0.34
N ARG A 47 8.00 1.18 0.63
CA ARG A 47 7.54 1.15 2.01
C ARG A 47 8.07 -0.08 2.74
N LEU A 48 8.03 -1.21 2.07
CA LEU A 48 8.52 -2.45 2.66
C LEU A 48 10.02 -2.42 2.86
N GLU A 49 10.73 -1.87 1.91
CA GLU A 49 12.18 -1.74 2.04
C GLU A 49 12.55 -0.84 3.20
N ALA A 50 11.82 0.26 3.37
CA ALA A 50 12.06 1.14 4.50
C ALA A 50 11.80 0.42 5.82
N ALA A 51 10.75 -0.39 5.87
CA ALA A 51 10.44 -1.14 7.07
C ALA A 51 11.53 -2.16 7.40
N ILE A 52 12.06 -2.79 6.38
CA ILE A 52 13.15 -3.75 6.57
C ILE A 52 14.36 -3.04 7.15
N ARG A 53 14.73 -1.92 6.56
CA ARG A 53 15.89 -1.17 7.04
C ARG A 53 15.71 -0.74 8.49
N GLN A 54 14.50 -0.33 8.82
CA GLN A 54 14.25 0.11 10.18
C GLN A 54 14.37 -1.05 11.17
N ARG A 55 13.86 -2.20 10.81
CA ARG A 55 13.95 -3.36 11.68
C ARG A 55 15.36 -3.86 11.82
N GLU A 56 16.12 -3.78 10.76
CA GLU A 56 17.53 -4.18 10.83
C GLU A 56 18.34 -3.22 11.68
N ALA A 57 18.04 -1.93 11.59
CA ALA A 57 18.72 -0.95 12.42
C ALA A 57 18.38 -1.17 13.89
N THR A 58 17.13 -1.46 14.19
CA THR A 58 16.70 -1.73 15.55
C THR A 58 17.38 -2.98 16.08
N LYS A 59 17.47 -4.01 15.27
CA LYS A 59 18.10 -5.25 15.65
C LYS A 59 19.59 -5.04 15.92
N ALA A 60 20.24 -4.29 15.06
CA ALA A 60 21.65 -4.00 15.22
C ALA A 60 21.91 -3.19 16.50
N ALA A 61 21.03 -2.22 16.76
CA ALA A 61 21.16 -1.41 17.97
C ALA A 61 20.98 -2.27 19.21
N ALA A 62 19.97 -3.13 19.20
CA ALA A 62 19.74 -4.00 20.35
C ALA A 62 20.90 -4.97 20.54
N SER A 63 21.42 -5.49 19.47
CA SER A 63 22.55 -6.41 19.54
C SER A 63 23.77 -5.74 20.12
N ALA A 64 24.05 -4.52 19.68
CA ALA A 64 25.18 -3.77 20.21
C ALA A 64 24.99 -3.47 21.68
N PHE A 65 23.77 -3.15 22.06
CA PHE A 65 23.48 -2.87 23.47
C PHE A 65 23.72 -4.09 24.34
N PHE A 66 23.29 -5.24 23.87
CA PHE A 66 23.46 -6.45 24.67
C PHE A 66 24.87 -7.01 24.63
N LYS A 67 25.65 -6.59 23.67
CA LYS A 67 26.99 -7.06 23.59
C LYS A 67 27.92 -6.35 24.52
N SER A 68 27.60 -5.21 24.91
CA SER A 68 28.47 -4.52 25.84
C SER A 68 28.18 -4.95 27.26
#